data_35350e6fe08e189b4042b68cce289999
#
_entry.id   35350e6fe08e189b4042b68cce289999
#
_cell.length_a   1.000
_cell.length_b   1.000
_cell.length_c   1.000
_cell.angle_alpha   90.00
_cell.angle_beta   90.00
_cell.angle_gamma   90.00
#
_symmetry.space_group_name_H-M   'P 1'
#
loop_
_entity.id
_entity.type
_entity.pdbx_description
1 polymer ?
#
loop_
_entity_poly.entity_id
_entity_poly.type
_entity_poly.pdbx_seq_one_letter_code
_entity_poly.pdbx_strand_id
1 'polypeptide(L)'
;MSRPAESAIHPASNLLPGFDHKKLRTTGADINYAVGGSGPPLLLLHGNPLTHVSWHKVAPSLAERFTVVIPDLRGYGDSSKPDGGEDHSAYSFRAMAQDNVELMRSLGFDRFQLAGHDRGARVAFRMALDAPQAVSRLAALDIVPT
;
A
#
# COMPACT_ATOMS: atom_id res chain seq x y z
N MET A 1 -14.75 -7.77 -35.92
CA MET A 1 -13.70 -8.16 -34.97
C MET A 1 -13.46 -6.99 -34.05
N SER A 2 -13.82 -7.09 -32.78
CA SER A 2 -13.45 -6.09 -31.77
C SER A 2 -11.96 -6.27 -31.47
N ARG A 3 -11.16 -5.20 -31.57
CA ARG A 3 -9.79 -5.19 -31.05
C ARG A 3 -9.85 -5.51 -29.56
N PRO A 4 -8.95 -6.36 -29.03
CA PRO A 4 -8.81 -6.45 -27.59
C PRO A 4 -8.49 -5.05 -27.08
N ALA A 5 -9.16 -4.64 -26.00
CA ALA A 5 -8.84 -3.38 -25.35
C ALA A 5 -7.36 -3.39 -25.02
N GLU A 6 -6.58 -2.46 -25.60
CA GLU A 6 -5.22 -2.20 -25.18
C GLU A 6 -5.29 -1.90 -23.69
N SER A 7 -4.71 -2.75 -22.86
CA SER A 7 -4.62 -2.46 -21.43
C SER A 7 -3.79 -1.18 -21.31
N ALA A 8 -4.42 -0.11 -20.88
CA ALA A 8 -3.74 1.16 -20.69
C ALA A 8 -2.57 0.95 -19.73
N ILE A 9 -1.34 1.25 -20.21
CA ILE A 9 -0.13 1.18 -19.38
C ILE A 9 -0.31 2.18 -18.23
N HIS A 10 -0.19 1.72 -17.00
CA HIS A 10 -0.29 2.60 -15.82
C HIS A 10 0.78 3.69 -15.91
N PRO A 11 0.46 4.98 -15.69
CA PRO A 11 1.43 6.07 -15.79
C PRO A 11 2.69 5.89 -14.93
N ALA A 12 2.57 5.22 -13.79
CA ALA A 12 3.69 4.93 -12.89
C ALA A 12 4.57 3.76 -13.34
N SER A 13 4.23 3.04 -14.42
CA SER A 13 4.99 1.85 -14.86
C SER A 13 6.43 2.17 -15.21
N ASN A 14 6.71 3.39 -15.72
CA ASN A 14 8.05 3.84 -16.05
C ASN A 14 8.92 4.09 -14.81
N LEU A 15 8.31 4.38 -13.65
CA LEU A 15 9.00 4.63 -12.38
C LEU A 15 9.20 3.35 -11.57
N LEU A 16 8.39 2.32 -11.84
CA LEU A 16 8.43 1.04 -11.14
C LEU A 16 8.54 -0.10 -12.15
N PRO A 17 9.68 -0.19 -12.89
CA PRO A 17 9.86 -1.26 -13.86
C PRO A 17 9.83 -2.63 -13.18
N GLY A 18 9.14 -3.59 -13.81
CA GLY A 18 8.98 -4.95 -13.28
C GLY A 18 7.89 -5.10 -12.23
N PHE A 19 7.19 -4.01 -11.88
CA PHE A 19 6.04 -4.05 -11.00
C PHE A 19 4.73 -4.09 -11.80
N ASP A 20 3.79 -4.92 -11.34
CA ASP A 20 2.43 -4.95 -11.86
C ASP A 20 1.58 -3.96 -11.08
N HIS A 21 0.73 -3.20 -11.78
CA HIS A 21 -0.24 -2.28 -11.17
C HIS A 21 -1.62 -2.89 -11.21
N LYS A 22 -2.27 -2.97 -10.05
CA LYS A 22 -3.58 -3.61 -9.86
C LYS A 22 -4.45 -2.81 -8.93
N LYS A 23 -5.73 -3.11 -8.92
CA LYS A 23 -6.69 -2.57 -7.94
C LYS A 23 -7.40 -3.71 -7.23
N LEU A 24 -7.68 -3.49 -5.94
CA LEU A 24 -8.42 -4.42 -5.10
C LEU A 24 -9.50 -3.67 -4.33
N ARG A 25 -10.71 -4.23 -4.31
CA ARG A 25 -11.77 -3.74 -3.44
C ARG A 25 -11.57 -4.28 -2.03
N THR A 26 -11.34 -3.39 -1.08
CA THR A 26 -11.42 -3.69 0.36
C THR A 26 -12.84 -3.44 0.87
N THR A 27 -13.09 -3.66 2.15
CA THR A 27 -14.39 -3.37 2.75
C THR A 27 -14.79 -1.91 2.57
N GLY A 28 -13.85 -0.97 2.58
CA GLY A 28 -14.13 0.47 2.59
C GLY A 28 -13.64 1.25 1.39
N ALA A 29 -12.82 0.68 0.51
CA ALA A 29 -12.20 1.43 -0.59
C ALA A 29 -11.72 0.55 -1.72
N ASP A 30 -11.49 1.15 -2.89
CA ASP A 30 -10.72 0.53 -3.98
C ASP A 30 -9.27 0.98 -3.82
N ILE A 31 -8.38 0.02 -3.62
CA ILE A 31 -6.97 0.29 -3.39
C ILE A 31 -6.16 -0.02 -4.65
N ASN A 32 -5.52 1.01 -5.20
CA ASN A 32 -4.53 0.88 -6.25
C ASN A 32 -3.19 0.49 -5.62
N TYR A 33 -2.51 -0.51 -6.18
CA TYR A 33 -1.21 -0.94 -5.67
C TYR A 33 -0.30 -1.45 -6.77
N ALA A 34 1.00 -1.35 -6.52
CA ALA A 34 2.02 -1.99 -7.32
C ALA A 34 2.56 -3.19 -6.56
N VAL A 35 2.88 -4.26 -7.27
CA VAL A 35 3.48 -5.46 -6.68
C VAL A 35 4.60 -5.98 -7.59
N GLY A 36 5.74 -6.33 -7.01
CA GLY A 36 6.88 -6.85 -7.76
C GLY A 36 7.87 -7.55 -6.87
N GLY A 37 8.81 -8.26 -7.51
CA GLY A 37 9.83 -9.03 -6.82
C GLY A 37 9.36 -10.41 -6.39
N SER A 38 10.24 -11.09 -5.66
CA SER A 38 9.99 -12.40 -5.06
C SER A 38 10.72 -12.53 -3.73
N GLY A 39 10.17 -13.30 -2.82
CA GLY A 39 10.69 -13.48 -1.47
C GLY A 39 9.65 -13.13 -0.41
N PRO A 40 10.08 -12.95 0.85
CA PRO A 40 9.16 -12.60 1.93
C PRO A 40 8.37 -11.32 1.61
N PRO A 41 7.08 -11.22 1.99
CA PRO A 41 6.28 -10.05 1.70
C PRO A 41 6.70 -8.82 2.50
N LEU A 42 6.79 -7.68 1.81
CA LEU A 42 7.10 -6.39 2.38
C LEU A 42 6.09 -5.35 1.88
N LEU A 43 5.39 -4.72 2.80
CA LEU A 43 4.42 -3.65 2.52
C LEU A 43 5.08 -2.29 2.76
N LEU A 44 4.99 -1.39 1.77
CA LEU A 44 5.52 -0.02 1.85
C LEU A 44 4.39 0.99 1.80
N LEU A 45 4.28 1.84 2.82
CA LEU A 45 3.24 2.87 2.92
C LEU A 45 3.82 4.28 2.79
N HIS A 46 3.29 5.03 1.83
CA HIS A 46 3.73 6.40 1.52
C HIS A 46 3.23 7.43 2.52
N GLY A 47 3.82 8.63 2.47
CA GLY A 47 3.44 9.79 3.27
C GLY A 47 2.48 10.75 2.58
N ASN A 48 2.14 11.82 3.28
CA ASN A 48 1.30 12.91 2.79
C ASN A 48 2.20 14.09 2.30
N PRO A 49 1.97 14.64 1.12
CA PRO A 49 0.91 14.41 0.12
C PRO A 49 1.41 13.54 -1.05
N LEU A 50 1.96 12.40 -0.78
CA LEU A 50 2.61 11.52 -1.75
C LEU A 50 1.66 10.43 -2.29
N THR A 51 2.22 9.57 -3.13
CA THR A 51 1.59 8.36 -3.65
C THR A 51 2.57 7.19 -3.56
N HIS A 52 2.15 6.00 -4.00
CA HIS A 52 3.00 4.82 -4.01
C HIS A 52 4.32 5.01 -4.76
N VAL A 53 4.36 5.89 -5.78
CA VAL A 53 5.58 6.14 -6.56
C VAL A 53 6.69 6.82 -5.77
N SER A 54 6.42 7.35 -4.59
CA SER A 54 7.46 7.91 -3.72
C SER A 54 8.55 6.89 -3.37
N TRP A 55 8.24 5.61 -3.44
CA TRP A 55 9.17 4.51 -3.18
C TRP A 55 9.98 4.08 -4.40
N HIS A 56 9.84 4.73 -5.56
CA HIS A 56 10.40 4.27 -6.82
C HIS A 56 11.92 4.12 -6.84
N LYS A 57 12.65 4.89 -6.03
CA LYS A 57 14.12 4.80 -5.98
C LYS A 57 14.63 3.60 -5.17
N VAL A 58 13.85 3.10 -4.23
CA VAL A 58 14.28 1.99 -3.35
C VAL A 58 13.55 0.68 -3.65
N ALA A 59 12.35 0.75 -4.19
CA ALA A 59 11.52 -0.44 -4.44
C ALA A 59 12.19 -1.47 -5.36
N PRO A 60 12.86 -1.10 -6.47
CA PRO A 60 13.54 -2.08 -7.32
C PRO A 60 14.62 -2.88 -6.58
N SER A 61 15.42 -2.24 -5.73
CA SER A 61 16.43 -2.92 -4.93
C SER A 61 15.82 -3.85 -3.89
N LEU A 62 14.72 -3.43 -3.27
CA LEU A 62 14.00 -4.27 -2.30
C LEU A 62 13.34 -5.47 -2.99
N ALA A 63 12.89 -5.32 -4.23
CA ALA A 63 12.28 -6.39 -5.01
C ALA A 63 13.26 -7.52 -5.39
N GLU A 64 14.55 -7.31 -5.26
CA GLU A 64 15.56 -8.36 -5.42
C GLU A 64 15.49 -9.41 -4.29
N ARG A 65 14.96 -9.02 -3.12
CA ARG A 65 14.92 -9.87 -1.92
C ARG A 65 13.53 -10.11 -1.35
N PHE A 66 12.58 -9.26 -1.70
CA PHE A 66 11.22 -9.27 -1.17
C PHE A 66 10.18 -9.29 -2.28
N THR A 67 9.02 -9.83 -1.96
CA THR A 67 7.80 -9.49 -2.70
C THR A 67 7.30 -8.16 -2.14
N VAL A 68 7.46 -7.09 -2.92
CA VAL A 68 7.18 -5.72 -2.48
C VAL A 68 5.79 -5.32 -2.94
N VAL A 69 4.96 -4.86 -2.01
CA VAL A 69 3.60 -4.35 -2.25
C VAL A 69 3.54 -2.89 -1.86
N ILE A 70 3.15 -2.03 -2.79
CA ILE A 70 3.14 -0.58 -2.59
C ILE A 70 1.77 -0.01 -2.96
N PRO A 71 0.85 0.16 -2.00
CA PRO A 71 -0.47 0.74 -2.26
C PRO A 71 -0.42 2.27 -2.26
N ASP A 72 -1.40 2.88 -2.95
CA ASP A 72 -1.87 4.21 -2.60
C ASP A 72 -2.83 4.08 -1.43
N LEU A 73 -2.63 4.83 -0.36
CA LEU A 73 -3.57 4.87 0.75
C LEU A 73 -4.92 5.40 0.27
N ARG A 74 -6.03 4.98 0.90
CA ARG A 74 -7.35 5.56 0.55
C ARG A 74 -7.28 7.08 0.61
N GLY A 75 -7.91 7.72 -0.36
CA GLY A 75 -7.86 9.19 -0.51
C GLY A 75 -6.66 9.71 -1.27
N TYR A 76 -5.69 8.85 -1.64
CA TYR A 76 -4.46 9.24 -2.33
C TYR A 76 -4.34 8.54 -3.68
N GLY A 77 -3.58 9.19 -4.58
CA GLY A 77 -3.23 8.61 -5.87
C GLY A 77 -4.43 8.10 -6.66
N ASP A 78 -4.34 6.85 -7.11
CA ASP A 78 -5.38 6.19 -7.88
C ASP A 78 -6.30 5.29 -7.04
N SER A 79 -6.12 5.28 -5.72
CA SER A 79 -7.08 4.68 -4.80
C SER A 79 -8.34 5.53 -4.70
N SER A 80 -9.47 4.92 -4.35
CA SER A 80 -10.73 5.65 -4.23
C SER A 80 -10.69 6.65 -3.06
N LYS A 81 -11.58 7.64 -3.16
CA LYS A 81 -11.71 8.72 -2.18
C LYS A 81 -13.10 8.68 -1.56
N PRO A 82 -13.37 7.69 -0.69
CA PRO A 82 -14.68 7.56 -0.07
C PRO A 82 -15.03 8.80 0.76
N ASP A 83 -16.32 9.04 0.95
CA ASP A 83 -16.79 10.10 1.83
C ASP A 83 -16.30 9.84 3.27
N GLY A 84 -15.78 10.88 3.93
CA GLY A 84 -15.27 10.78 5.29
C GLY A 84 -16.33 10.53 6.36
N GLY A 85 -17.61 10.77 6.03
CA GLY A 85 -18.69 10.76 7.01
C GLY A 85 -18.66 12.00 7.92
N GLU A 86 -19.58 12.09 8.85
CA GLU A 86 -19.69 13.26 9.74
C GLU A 86 -18.52 13.34 10.73
N ASP A 87 -18.00 12.21 11.17
CA ASP A 87 -16.90 12.10 12.15
C ASP A 87 -15.52 11.87 11.52
N HIS A 88 -15.43 11.83 10.19
CA HIS A 88 -14.22 11.55 9.43
C HIS A 88 -13.57 10.18 9.75
N SER A 89 -14.29 9.25 10.36
CA SER A 89 -13.76 7.93 10.75
C SER A 89 -13.30 7.09 9.55
N ALA A 90 -13.87 7.34 8.36
CA ALA A 90 -13.46 6.68 7.13
C ALA A 90 -12.00 6.96 6.75
N TYR A 91 -11.39 8.03 7.27
CA TYR A 91 -9.98 8.37 7.05
C TYR A 91 -9.13 8.25 8.30
N SER A 92 -9.59 7.52 9.29
CA SER A 92 -8.77 7.18 10.46
C SER A 92 -7.59 6.28 10.05
N PHE A 93 -6.52 6.34 10.81
CA PHE A 93 -5.37 5.46 10.59
C PHE A 93 -5.77 3.99 10.74
N ARG A 94 -6.75 3.70 11.60
CA ARG A 94 -7.30 2.34 11.76
C ARG A 94 -7.99 1.86 10.49
N ALA A 95 -8.81 2.69 9.85
CA ALA A 95 -9.47 2.35 8.59
C ALA A 95 -8.45 2.15 7.47
N MET A 96 -7.44 3.01 7.38
CA MET A 96 -6.36 2.86 6.41
C MET A 96 -5.52 1.61 6.67
N ALA A 97 -5.23 1.29 7.93
CA ALA A 97 -4.53 0.08 8.30
C ALA A 97 -5.33 -1.17 7.90
N GLN A 98 -6.64 -1.15 8.13
CA GLN A 98 -7.52 -2.27 7.79
C GLN A 98 -7.53 -2.55 6.28
N ASP A 99 -7.56 -1.51 5.43
CA ASP A 99 -7.43 -1.68 3.97
C ASP A 99 -6.20 -2.50 3.60
N ASN A 100 -5.08 -2.18 4.23
CA ASN A 100 -3.80 -2.78 3.89
C ASN A 100 -3.64 -4.20 4.44
N VAL A 101 -4.23 -4.49 5.58
CA VAL A 101 -4.33 -5.88 6.08
C VAL A 101 -5.17 -6.73 5.13
N GLU A 102 -6.31 -6.21 4.67
CA GLU A 102 -7.16 -6.89 3.69
C GLU A 102 -6.44 -7.11 2.35
N LEU A 103 -5.72 -6.08 1.88
CA LEU A 103 -4.90 -6.18 0.67
C LEU A 103 -3.89 -7.32 0.76
N MET A 104 -3.11 -7.36 1.82
CA MET A 104 -2.07 -8.37 2.00
C MET A 104 -2.66 -9.78 2.12
N ARG A 105 -3.77 -9.94 2.84
CA ARG A 105 -4.48 -11.22 2.92
C ARG A 105 -4.98 -11.69 1.57
N SER A 106 -5.52 -10.79 0.76
CA SER A 106 -5.99 -11.12 -0.59
C SER A 106 -4.87 -11.62 -1.50
N LEU A 107 -3.64 -11.20 -1.25
CA LEU A 107 -2.45 -11.65 -1.96
C LEU A 107 -1.86 -12.95 -1.37
N GLY A 108 -2.46 -13.48 -0.31
CA GLY A 108 -2.00 -14.69 0.36
C GLY A 108 -0.97 -14.43 1.47
N PHE A 109 -0.80 -13.19 1.89
CA PHE A 109 0.18 -12.80 2.90
C PHE A 109 -0.51 -12.46 4.23
N ASP A 110 -0.62 -13.47 5.12
CA ASP A 110 -1.20 -13.29 6.45
C ASP A 110 -0.21 -12.64 7.43
N ARG A 111 1.06 -12.72 7.13
CA ARG A 111 2.14 -12.13 7.92
C ARG A 111 3.19 -11.51 7.01
N PHE A 112 3.58 -10.28 7.30
CA PHE A 112 4.48 -9.50 6.44
C PHE A 112 5.32 -8.51 7.23
N GLN A 113 6.41 -8.08 6.61
CA GLN A 113 7.21 -6.94 7.07
C GLN A 113 6.59 -5.65 6.56
N LEU A 114 6.77 -4.56 7.30
CA LEU A 114 6.07 -3.31 7.06
C LEU A 114 7.02 -2.12 7.24
N ALA A 115 7.04 -1.23 6.27
CA ALA A 115 7.72 0.05 6.38
C ALA A 115 6.76 1.18 5.99
N GLY A 116 6.76 2.24 6.76
CA GLY A 116 5.95 3.42 6.49
C GLY A 116 6.77 4.69 6.61
N HIS A 117 6.44 5.68 5.80
CA HIS A 117 7.04 7.00 5.80
C HIS A 117 5.98 8.05 6.11
N ASP A 118 6.26 8.99 7.02
CA ASP A 118 5.38 10.09 7.41
C ASP A 118 3.98 9.57 7.83
N ARG A 119 2.91 9.96 7.15
CA ARG A 119 1.55 9.46 7.42
C ARG A 119 1.47 7.93 7.29
N GLY A 120 2.17 7.36 6.31
CA GLY A 120 2.26 5.91 6.16
C GLY A 120 2.87 5.22 7.37
N ALA A 121 3.79 5.87 8.07
CA ALA A 121 4.35 5.35 9.32
C ALA A 121 3.32 5.37 10.46
N ARG A 122 2.45 6.36 10.51
CA ARG A 122 1.34 6.40 11.49
C ARG A 122 0.33 5.28 11.23
N VAL A 123 0.00 5.04 9.97
CA VAL A 123 -0.85 3.90 9.56
C VAL A 123 -0.17 2.58 9.94
N ALA A 124 1.12 2.44 9.65
CA ALA A 124 1.90 1.25 9.96
C ALA A 124 1.94 0.98 11.47
N PHE A 125 2.17 1.99 12.27
CA PHE A 125 2.17 1.88 13.72
C PHE A 125 0.79 1.43 14.24
N ARG A 126 -0.29 2.04 13.72
CA ARG A 126 -1.66 1.62 14.07
C ARG A 126 -1.93 0.18 13.68
N MET A 127 -1.46 -0.24 12.50
CA MET A 127 -1.59 -1.62 12.04
C MET A 127 -0.88 -2.61 12.96
N ALA A 128 0.32 -2.27 13.40
CA ALA A 128 1.07 -3.12 14.33
C ALA A 128 0.38 -3.28 15.68
N LEU A 129 -0.32 -2.24 16.14
CA LEU A 129 -1.12 -2.30 17.38
C LEU A 129 -2.41 -3.10 17.21
N ASP A 130 -3.13 -2.90 16.09
CA ASP A 130 -4.43 -3.53 15.87
C ASP A 130 -4.32 -4.97 15.33
N ALA A 131 -3.25 -5.27 14.62
CA ALA A 131 -3.02 -6.59 13.99
C ALA A 131 -1.58 -7.09 14.23
N PRO A 132 -1.17 -7.27 15.49
CA PRO A 132 0.21 -7.64 15.82
C PRO A 132 0.62 -9.00 15.23
N GLN A 133 -0.32 -9.90 15.00
CA GLN A 133 -0.07 -11.20 14.37
C GLN A 133 0.24 -11.08 12.87
N ALA A 134 -0.16 -9.99 12.21
CA ALA A 134 0.08 -9.77 10.79
C ALA A 134 1.44 -9.10 10.52
N VAL A 135 1.95 -8.31 11.46
CA VAL A 135 3.17 -7.52 11.28
C VAL A 135 4.35 -8.21 11.96
N SER A 136 5.29 -8.72 11.17
CA SER A 136 6.47 -9.41 11.71
C SER A 136 7.60 -8.46 12.10
N ARG A 137 7.76 -7.36 11.35
CA ARG A 137 8.75 -6.31 11.59
C ARG A 137 8.19 -4.97 11.09
N LEU A 138 8.54 -3.90 11.79
CA LEU A 138 8.10 -2.55 11.47
C LEU A 138 9.28 -1.59 11.38
N ALA A 139 9.33 -0.81 10.29
CA ALA A 139 10.19 0.36 10.17
C ALA A 139 9.31 1.61 10.02
N ALA A 140 9.46 2.55 10.92
CA ALA A 140 8.77 3.84 10.89
C ALA A 140 9.78 4.94 10.56
N LEU A 141 9.59 5.62 9.44
CA LEU A 141 10.53 6.60 8.90
C LEU A 141 9.94 8.00 8.99
N ASP A 142 10.72 8.92 9.51
CA ASP A 142 10.43 10.35 9.54
C ASP A 142 9.11 10.70 10.24
N ILE A 143 8.87 10.06 11.38
CA ILE A 143 7.69 10.27 12.22
C ILE A 143 7.93 9.76 13.64
N VAL A 144 7.37 10.47 14.61
CA VAL A 144 7.33 9.99 16.00
C VAL A 144 6.08 9.13 16.17
N PRO A 145 6.21 7.88 16.63
CA PRO A 145 5.05 7.05 16.96
C PRO A 145 4.23 7.70 18.09
N THR A 146 2.93 7.73 17.90
CA THR A 146 1.99 8.29 18.87
C THR A 146 0.85 7.34 19.16
#